data_aafed376d55f2244266dbf94f2e03966
#
_entry.id   aafed376d55f2244266dbf94f2e03966
#
_cell.length_a   1.000
_cell.length_b   1.000
_cell.length_c   1.000
_cell.angle_alpha   90.00
_cell.angle_beta   90.00
_cell.angle_gamma   90.00
#
_symmetry.space_group_name_H-M   'P 1'
#
loop_
_entity.id
_entity.type
_entity.pdbx_description
1 polymer ?
#
loop_
_entity_poly.entity_id
_entity_poly.type
_entity_poly.pdbx_seq_one_letter_code
_entity_poly.pdbx_strand_id
1 'polypeptide(L)'
;KAVFSSIEKAADFLQKNKAPCLYRVHEPPSQDRLEKARATLAPFGVTLPGGDSPTPGDYAKVLESIADRPDKAMIQTILRRSIQQAVYSPHNVGHFGLAYDAYTHFTSPIRRYPDLLVHRAIRGILRRRKYVPKILVEPNEAEVPVQTREIICKAKPDDKKKVAHIDLWEKLGLLCSAHERRADEASYDVMAWLKCNYMQKKLGQVFKGVISGVSPFAIFVTLEDLYVEGAIHISGLGDDYFVFDDKSNEIYGEDSGLRYRLGDELTVKVARCDLDARRIEFALVSKNRQSRPKTEAKRKTVKSSAAPRKPAARKTKKAPSAPKKRS
;
A
#
# COMPACT_ATOMS: atom_id res chain seq x y z
N LYS A 1 -20.09 -8.71 16.43
CA LYS A 1 -19.84 -10.17 16.51
C LYS A 1 -20.88 -10.98 15.73
N ALA A 2 -22.18 -10.79 15.90
CA ALA A 2 -23.23 -11.59 15.23
C ALA A 2 -23.18 -11.54 13.69
N VAL A 3 -22.90 -10.38 13.10
CA VAL A 3 -22.80 -10.20 11.64
C VAL A 3 -21.61 -10.99 11.08
N PHE A 4 -20.44 -10.90 11.70
CA PHE A 4 -19.25 -11.65 11.26
C PHE A 4 -19.47 -13.15 11.35
N SER A 5 -20.09 -13.63 12.44
CA SER A 5 -20.44 -15.04 12.60
C SER A 5 -21.41 -15.54 11.51
N SER A 6 -22.33 -14.72 11.04
CA SER A 6 -23.27 -15.12 9.96
C SER A 6 -22.58 -15.23 8.59
N ILE A 7 -21.63 -14.36 8.32
CA ILE A 7 -20.85 -14.34 7.07
C ILE A 7 -19.96 -15.59 6.98
N GLU A 8 -19.21 -15.88 8.06
CA GLU A 8 -18.37 -17.06 8.16
C GLU A 8 -19.18 -18.36 8.00
N LYS A 9 -20.29 -18.46 8.70
CA LYS A 9 -21.21 -19.61 8.59
C LYS A 9 -21.80 -19.78 7.19
N ALA A 10 -22.04 -18.69 6.46
CA ALA A 10 -22.53 -18.77 5.08
C ALA A 10 -21.44 -19.32 4.15
N ALA A 11 -20.18 -18.88 4.28
CA ALA A 11 -19.06 -19.41 3.53
C ALA A 11 -18.84 -20.89 3.81
N ASP A 12 -18.79 -21.27 5.09
CA ASP A 12 -18.66 -22.67 5.53
C ASP A 12 -19.79 -23.58 5.02
N PHE A 13 -21.04 -23.07 5.06
CA PHE A 13 -22.18 -23.83 4.57
C PHE A 13 -22.06 -24.14 3.09
N LEU A 14 -21.63 -23.16 2.28
CA LEU A 14 -21.42 -23.36 0.85
C LEU A 14 -20.27 -24.32 0.57
N GLN A 15 -19.15 -24.22 1.30
CA GLN A 15 -18.01 -25.12 1.16
C GLN A 15 -18.39 -26.57 1.51
N LYS A 16 -19.07 -26.78 2.64
CA LYS A 16 -19.53 -28.11 3.08
C LYS A 16 -20.46 -28.77 2.06
N ASN A 17 -21.27 -27.97 1.38
CA ASN A 17 -22.16 -28.46 0.34
C ASN A 17 -21.52 -28.50 -1.06
N LYS A 18 -20.22 -28.15 -1.19
CA LYS A 18 -19.48 -28.09 -2.46
C LYS A 18 -20.22 -27.25 -3.52
N ALA A 19 -20.90 -26.22 -3.07
CA ALA A 19 -21.67 -25.33 -3.95
C ALA A 19 -20.78 -24.17 -4.42
N PRO A 20 -20.76 -23.86 -5.71
CA PRO A 20 -20.01 -22.73 -6.22
C PRO A 20 -20.60 -21.42 -5.72
N CYS A 21 -19.73 -20.49 -5.36
CA CYS A 21 -20.11 -19.14 -4.93
C CYS A 21 -18.95 -18.16 -5.21
N LEU A 22 -19.18 -16.88 -5.01
CA LEU A 22 -18.11 -15.89 -4.99
C LEU A 22 -17.66 -15.64 -3.56
N TYR A 23 -16.42 -16.01 -3.29
CA TYR A 23 -15.71 -15.58 -2.09
C TYR A 23 -15.19 -14.16 -2.25
N ARG A 24 -15.06 -13.44 -1.16
CA ARG A 24 -14.29 -12.21 -1.09
C ARG A 24 -12.88 -12.58 -0.65
N VAL A 25 -11.98 -12.68 -1.58
CA VAL A 25 -10.61 -13.12 -1.36
C VAL A 25 -9.66 -11.95 -1.24
N HIS A 26 -8.66 -12.10 -0.39
CA HIS A 26 -7.65 -11.10 -0.15
C HIS A 26 -6.30 -11.80 0.03
N GLU A 27 -5.48 -11.75 -1.00
CA GLU A 27 -4.16 -12.36 -0.96
C GLU A 27 -3.20 -11.60 -0.01
N PRO A 28 -2.19 -12.27 0.54
CA PRO A 28 -1.12 -11.61 1.26
C PRO A 28 -0.37 -10.63 0.36
N PRO A 29 0.41 -9.70 0.92
CA PRO A 29 1.21 -8.75 0.14
C PRO A 29 2.19 -9.48 -0.78
N SER A 30 2.41 -8.93 -1.98
CA SER A 30 3.47 -9.42 -2.87
C SER A 30 4.85 -9.06 -2.32
N GLN A 31 5.89 -9.81 -2.70
CA GLN A 31 7.27 -9.58 -2.24
C GLN A 31 7.73 -8.15 -2.51
N ASP A 32 7.50 -7.64 -3.73
CA ASP A 32 7.88 -6.26 -4.11
C ASP A 32 7.24 -5.21 -3.22
N ARG A 33 5.93 -5.39 -2.88
CA ARG A 33 5.23 -4.46 -2.00
C ARG A 33 5.72 -4.57 -0.56
N LEU A 34 6.08 -5.76 -0.14
CA LEU A 34 6.61 -6.03 1.19
C LEU A 34 7.99 -5.39 1.38
N GLU A 35 8.89 -5.54 0.41
CA GLU A 35 10.21 -4.92 0.41
C GLU A 35 10.13 -3.39 0.39
N LYS A 36 9.28 -2.82 -0.48
CA LYS A 36 9.03 -1.37 -0.52
C LYS A 36 8.47 -0.85 0.81
N ALA A 37 7.53 -1.57 1.41
CA ALA A 37 6.98 -1.18 2.71
C ALA A 37 8.05 -1.20 3.81
N ARG A 38 8.88 -2.24 3.88
CA ARG A 38 9.99 -2.34 4.84
C ARG A 38 11.02 -1.25 4.65
N ALA A 39 11.42 -0.98 3.41
CA ALA A 39 12.35 0.11 3.09
C ALA A 39 11.79 1.47 3.55
N THR A 40 10.49 1.71 3.30
CA THR A 40 9.82 2.95 3.70
C THR A 40 9.60 3.05 5.22
N LEU A 41 9.41 1.94 5.94
CA LEU A 41 9.25 1.89 7.39
C LEU A 41 10.57 2.02 8.17
N ALA A 42 11.69 1.59 7.57
CA ALA A 42 13.00 1.58 8.23
C ALA A 42 13.43 2.95 8.81
N PRO A 43 13.26 4.09 8.12
CA PRO A 43 13.58 5.41 8.65
C PRO A 43 12.78 5.80 9.90
N PHE A 44 11.62 5.18 10.13
CA PHE A 44 10.76 5.39 11.30
C PHE A 44 11.10 4.44 12.46
N GLY A 45 12.10 3.58 12.28
CA GLY A 45 12.48 2.57 13.27
C GLY A 45 11.40 1.49 13.49
N VAL A 46 10.52 1.29 12.50
CA VAL A 46 9.45 0.29 12.55
C VAL A 46 9.85 -0.90 11.68
N THR A 47 9.80 -2.08 12.27
CA THR A 47 10.10 -3.35 11.58
C THR A 47 8.83 -4.14 11.41
N LEU A 48 8.54 -4.58 10.18
CA LEU A 48 7.45 -5.52 9.90
C LEU A 48 7.99 -6.95 10.01
N PRO A 49 7.58 -7.72 11.02
CA PRO A 49 8.03 -9.10 11.21
C PRO A 49 7.40 -10.04 10.19
N GLY A 50 7.70 -11.35 10.29
CA GLY A 50 7.11 -12.39 9.46
C GLY A 50 7.91 -12.77 8.21
N GLY A 51 9.14 -12.23 8.02
CA GLY A 51 10.00 -12.59 6.87
C GLY A 51 9.25 -12.40 5.55
N ASP A 52 9.40 -13.34 4.62
CA ASP A 52 8.80 -13.28 3.28
C ASP A 52 7.29 -13.60 3.26
N SER A 53 6.73 -14.01 4.39
CA SER A 53 5.31 -14.38 4.51
C SER A 53 4.71 -13.85 5.80
N PRO A 54 4.59 -12.51 5.96
CA PRO A 54 4.00 -11.93 7.15
C PRO A 54 2.54 -12.35 7.29
N THR A 55 2.13 -12.56 8.52
CA THR A 55 0.74 -12.89 8.87
C THR A 55 -0.07 -11.64 9.21
N PRO A 56 -1.41 -11.69 9.18
CA PRO A 56 -2.25 -10.60 9.69
C PRO A 56 -1.91 -10.19 11.13
N GLY A 57 -1.52 -11.17 11.97
CA GLY A 57 -1.06 -10.93 13.34
C GLY A 57 0.21 -10.08 13.43
N ASP A 58 1.11 -10.20 12.46
CA ASP A 58 2.33 -9.40 12.42
C ASP A 58 2.02 -7.94 12.10
N TYR A 59 1.06 -7.69 11.20
CA TYR A 59 0.54 -6.35 10.95
C TYR A 59 -0.16 -5.75 12.18
N ALA A 60 -0.96 -6.56 12.88
CA ALA A 60 -1.63 -6.13 14.12
C ALA A 60 -0.62 -5.69 15.19
N LYS A 61 0.45 -6.49 15.42
CA LYS A 61 1.53 -6.13 16.36
C LYS A 61 2.19 -4.79 16.02
N VAL A 62 2.46 -4.55 14.73
CA VAL A 62 3.02 -3.26 14.30
C VAL A 62 2.03 -2.14 14.59
N LEU A 63 0.74 -2.30 14.26
CA LEU A 63 -0.29 -1.29 14.52
C LEU A 63 -0.46 -0.99 16.02
N GLU A 64 -0.35 -1.99 16.87
CA GLU A 64 -0.35 -1.83 18.34
C GLU A 64 0.88 -1.07 18.81
N SER A 65 2.06 -1.39 18.29
CA SER A 65 3.32 -0.75 18.70
C SER A 65 3.40 0.74 18.35
N ILE A 66 2.60 1.19 17.39
CA ILE A 66 2.58 2.60 16.94
C ILE A 66 1.37 3.37 17.49
N ALA A 67 0.57 2.80 18.39
CA ALA A 67 -0.71 3.35 18.81
C ALA A 67 -0.62 4.80 19.35
N ASP A 68 0.45 5.11 20.10
CA ASP A 68 0.66 6.40 20.74
C ASP A 68 1.68 7.29 20.01
N ARG A 69 2.11 6.91 18.81
CA ARG A 69 3.10 7.67 18.04
C ARG A 69 2.47 8.80 17.25
N PRO A 70 3.13 9.96 17.12
CA PRO A 70 2.63 11.08 16.31
C PRO A 70 2.60 10.76 14.81
N ASP A 71 3.49 9.88 14.33
CA ASP A 71 3.59 9.43 12.93
C ASP A 71 2.71 8.20 12.60
N LYS A 72 1.83 7.78 13.52
CA LYS A 72 0.93 6.64 13.38
C LYS A 72 0.15 6.62 12.07
N ALA A 73 -0.49 7.73 11.73
CA ALA A 73 -1.34 7.81 10.54
C ALA A 73 -0.56 7.52 9.25
N MET A 74 0.69 7.97 9.19
CA MET A 74 1.57 7.72 8.06
C MET A 74 2.01 6.27 8.00
N ILE A 75 2.47 5.69 9.12
CA ILE A 75 2.86 4.29 9.18
C ILE A 75 1.67 3.39 8.79
N GLN A 76 0.47 3.70 9.27
CA GLN A 76 -0.76 3.01 8.85
C GLN A 76 -0.99 3.09 7.34
N THR A 77 -0.72 4.25 6.73
CA THR A 77 -0.86 4.44 5.29
C THR A 77 0.15 3.59 4.51
N ILE A 78 1.41 3.52 4.96
CA ILE A 78 2.45 2.67 4.37
C ILE A 78 2.04 1.20 4.44
N LEU A 79 1.63 0.73 5.63
CA LEU A 79 1.16 -0.64 5.83
C LEU A 79 -0.05 -0.96 4.94
N ARG A 80 -1.04 -0.06 4.84
CA ARG A 80 -2.21 -0.24 3.98
C ARG A 80 -1.84 -0.33 2.50
N ARG A 81 -0.87 0.46 2.02
CA ARG A 81 -0.39 0.42 0.63
C ARG A 81 0.36 -0.87 0.30
N SER A 82 0.93 -1.56 1.29
CA SER A 82 1.61 -2.84 1.08
C SER A 82 0.63 -3.99 0.82
N ILE A 83 -0.60 -3.89 1.30
CA ILE A 83 -1.61 -4.93 1.19
C ILE A 83 -2.24 -4.92 -0.22
N GLN A 84 -2.65 -6.09 -0.69
CA GLN A 84 -3.36 -6.24 -1.96
C GLN A 84 -4.82 -5.77 -1.84
N GLN A 85 -5.47 -5.56 -2.97
CA GLN A 85 -6.90 -5.27 -2.99
C GLN A 85 -7.69 -6.58 -2.94
N ALA A 86 -8.75 -6.64 -2.12
CA ALA A 86 -9.65 -7.78 -2.12
C ALA A 86 -10.49 -7.82 -3.41
N VAL A 87 -10.79 -9.03 -3.89
CA VAL A 87 -11.56 -9.26 -5.12
C VAL A 87 -12.60 -10.36 -4.92
N TYR A 88 -13.51 -10.51 -5.88
CA TYR A 88 -14.45 -11.62 -5.89
C TYR A 88 -13.90 -12.75 -6.74
N SER A 89 -13.78 -13.96 -6.15
CA SER A 89 -13.31 -15.15 -6.86
C SER A 89 -14.11 -16.38 -6.45
N PRO A 90 -14.38 -17.33 -7.34
CA PRO A 90 -14.91 -18.63 -6.96
C PRO A 90 -13.86 -19.51 -6.27
N HIS A 91 -12.57 -19.16 -6.37
CA HIS A 91 -11.46 -19.87 -5.75
C HIS A 91 -11.17 -19.26 -4.39
N ASN A 92 -11.35 -20.06 -3.33
CA ASN A 92 -11.07 -19.57 -1.98
C ASN A 92 -9.57 -19.62 -1.69
N VAL A 93 -8.96 -18.45 -1.52
CA VAL A 93 -7.57 -18.29 -1.05
C VAL A 93 -7.49 -17.65 0.32
N GLY A 94 -8.63 -17.52 1.01
CA GLY A 94 -8.75 -16.84 2.29
C GLY A 94 -8.85 -15.32 2.17
N HIS A 95 -8.93 -14.67 3.31
CA HIS A 95 -8.99 -13.20 3.40
C HIS A 95 -7.92 -12.70 4.39
N PHE A 96 -6.75 -12.35 3.86
CA PHE A 96 -5.60 -11.91 4.66
C PHE A 96 -5.95 -10.78 5.63
N GLY A 97 -6.54 -9.69 5.17
CA GLY A 97 -6.81 -8.51 6.01
C GLY A 97 -7.81 -8.75 7.15
N LEU A 98 -8.63 -9.82 7.09
CA LEU A 98 -9.58 -10.20 8.13
C LEU A 98 -9.15 -11.46 8.90
N ALA A 99 -8.09 -12.13 8.45
CA ALA A 99 -7.60 -13.40 9.00
C ALA A 99 -8.67 -14.51 9.00
N TYR A 100 -9.47 -14.59 7.91
CA TYR A 100 -10.44 -15.67 7.71
C TYR A 100 -9.95 -16.64 6.64
N ASP A 101 -10.13 -17.94 6.90
CA ASP A 101 -9.84 -19.00 5.92
C ASP A 101 -10.85 -19.01 4.77
N ALA A 102 -12.08 -18.57 5.02
CA ALA A 102 -13.12 -18.41 4.02
C ALA A 102 -14.00 -17.20 4.36
N TYR A 103 -14.16 -16.31 3.40
CA TYR A 103 -14.99 -15.12 3.59
C TYR A 103 -15.83 -14.87 2.35
N THR A 104 -17.11 -14.55 2.55
CA THR A 104 -18.01 -14.15 1.46
C THR A 104 -18.88 -12.99 1.87
N HIS A 105 -19.26 -12.16 0.93
CA HIS A 105 -20.25 -11.13 1.20
C HIS A 105 -21.67 -11.76 1.25
N PHE A 106 -22.41 -11.47 2.30
CA PHE A 106 -23.71 -12.10 2.55
C PHE A 106 -24.78 -11.11 3.03
N THR A 107 -24.37 -10.04 3.73
CA THR A 107 -25.30 -9.23 4.55
C THR A 107 -26.01 -8.10 3.80
N SER A 108 -25.67 -7.84 2.53
CA SER A 108 -26.19 -6.69 1.78
C SER A 108 -26.66 -7.04 0.35
N PRO A 109 -27.59 -8.02 0.18
CA PRO A 109 -27.98 -8.50 -1.15
C PRO A 109 -28.77 -7.47 -1.99
N ILE A 110 -29.26 -6.39 -1.38
CA ILE A 110 -29.98 -5.31 -2.08
C ILE A 110 -29.01 -4.47 -2.94
N ARG A 111 -27.81 -4.20 -2.45
CA ARG A 111 -26.85 -3.30 -3.07
C ARG A 111 -25.59 -3.98 -3.59
N ARG A 112 -25.34 -5.25 -3.24
CA ARG A 112 -24.20 -6.02 -3.71
C ARG A 112 -24.67 -7.30 -4.38
N TYR A 113 -24.40 -7.41 -5.67
CA TYR A 113 -24.78 -8.59 -6.45
C TYR A 113 -24.11 -9.90 -5.98
N PRO A 114 -22.84 -9.93 -5.55
CA PRO A 114 -22.25 -11.14 -4.96
C PRO A 114 -23.02 -11.68 -3.76
N ASP A 115 -23.52 -10.82 -2.87
CA ASP A 115 -24.38 -11.25 -1.75
C ASP A 115 -25.64 -11.94 -2.25
N LEU A 116 -26.29 -11.38 -3.27
CA LEU A 116 -27.49 -11.98 -3.85
C LEU A 116 -27.20 -13.34 -4.49
N LEU A 117 -26.04 -13.49 -5.13
CA LEU A 117 -25.62 -14.78 -5.68
C LEU A 117 -25.44 -15.83 -4.58
N VAL A 118 -24.84 -15.47 -3.45
CA VAL A 118 -24.67 -16.32 -2.27
C VAL A 118 -26.04 -16.73 -1.72
N HIS A 119 -26.97 -15.80 -1.54
CA HIS A 119 -28.34 -16.10 -1.10
C HIS A 119 -29.04 -17.08 -2.05
N ARG A 120 -28.91 -16.88 -3.37
CA ARG A 120 -29.49 -17.77 -4.37
C ARG A 120 -28.89 -19.16 -4.34
N ALA A 121 -27.56 -19.26 -4.16
CA ALA A 121 -26.87 -20.53 -4.02
C ALA A 121 -27.35 -21.31 -2.78
N ILE A 122 -27.40 -20.65 -1.61
CA ILE A 122 -27.92 -21.22 -0.37
C ILE A 122 -29.39 -21.67 -0.53
N ARG A 123 -30.24 -20.82 -1.11
CA ARG A 123 -31.65 -21.18 -1.39
C ARG A 123 -31.75 -22.37 -2.34
N GLY A 124 -30.85 -22.49 -3.32
CA GLY A 124 -30.76 -23.65 -4.20
C GLY A 124 -30.52 -24.93 -3.41
N ILE A 125 -29.52 -24.94 -2.52
CA ILE A 125 -29.19 -26.08 -1.67
C ILE A 125 -30.40 -26.48 -0.78
N LEU A 126 -30.98 -25.50 -0.08
CA LEU A 126 -32.13 -25.73 0.81
C LEU A 126 -33.34 -26.33 0.08
N ARG A 127 -33.50 -25.99 -1.20
CA ARG A 127 -34.57 -26.53 -2.06
C ARG A 127 -34.16 -27.76 -2.86
N ARG A 128 -32.98 -28.32 -2.59
CA ARG A 128 -32.40 -29.46 -3.33
C ARG A 128 -32.31 -29.21 -4.84
N ARG A 129 -32.04 -27.98 -5.26
CA ARG A 129 -31.89 -27.57 -6.66
C ARG A 129 -30.50 -27.00 -6.88
N LYS A 130 -29.86 -27.30 -8.01
CA LYS A 130 -28.63 -26.64 -8.41
C LYS A 130 -28.96 -25.22 -8.90
N TYR A 131 -28.26 -24.24 -8.35
CA TYR A 131 -28.36 -22.87 -8.83
C TYR A 131 -27.24 -22.63 -9.83
N VAL A 132 -27.63 -22.20 -11.05
CA VAL A 132 -26.70 -21.77 -12.09
C VAL A 132 -27.06 -20.33 -12.43
N PRO A 133 -26.15 -19.35 -12.19
CA PRO A 133 -26.40 -17.96 -12.53
C PRO A 133 -26.40 -17.77 -14.05
N LYS A 134 -27.06 -16.69 -14.51
CA LYS A 134 -27.03 -16.27 -15.93
C LYS A 134 -26.17 -15.02 -16.02
N ILE A 135 -25.30 -14.98 -17.01
CA ILE A 135 -24.55 -13.78 -17.41
C ILE A 135 -25.26 -13.18 -18.60
N LEU A 136 -25.62 -11.90 -18.53
CA LEU A 136 -26.25 -11.15 -19.61
C LEU A 136 -25.25 -10.29 -20.36
N VAL A 137 -24.10 -10.00 -19.74
CA VAL A 137 -23.03 -9.16 -20.28
C VAL A 137 -21.71 -9.87 -20.06
N GLU A 138 -20.96 -10.08 -21.12
CA GLU A 138 -19.59 -10.64 -20.99
C GLU A 138 -18.66 -9.61 -20.32
N PRO A 139 -17.73 -10.08 -19.48
CA PRO A 139 -16.75 -9.19 -18.86
C PRO A 139 -15.82 -8.61 -19.94
N ASN A 140 -15.60 -7.29 -19.89
CA ASN A 140 -14.55 -6.68 -20.65
C ASN A 140 -13.22 -6.91 -19.90
N GLU A 141 -12.44 -7.87 -20.37
CA GLU A 141 -11.17 -8.24 -19.73
C GLU A 141 -10.16 -7.09 -19.70
N ALA A 142 -10.25 -6.12 -20.62
CA ALA A 142 -9.37 -4.97 -20.64
C ALA A 142 -9.59 -4.02 -19.45
N GLU A 143 -10.79 -4.00 -18.88
CA GLU A 143 -11.12 -3.20 -17.71
C GLU A 143 -10.64 -3.82 -16.38
N VAL A 144 -10.19 -5.07 -16.40
CA VAL A 144 -9.73 -5.78 -15.22
C VAL A 144 -8.20 -5.91 -15.27
N PRO A 145 -7.45 -5.37 -14.29
CA PRO A 145 -6.00 -5.52 -14.24
C PRO A 145 -5.56 -6.98 -14.29
N VAL A 146 -4.45 -7.25 -14.98
CA VAL A 146 -3.91 -8.61 -15.17
C VAL A 146 -3.77 -9.36 -13.84
N GLN A 147 -3.17 -8.74 -12.83
CA GLN A 147 -3.03 -9.33 -11.49
C GLN A 147 -4.36 -9.76 -10.87
N THR A 148 -5.42 -8.95 -11.07
CA THR A 148 -6.76 -9.29 -10.59
C THR A 148 -7.35 -10.48 -11.33
N ARG A 149 -7.15 -10.56 -12.65
CA ARG A 149 -7.58 -11.70 -13.46
C ARG A 149 -6.90 -12.99 -13.00
N GLU A 150 -5.60 -12.93 -12.76
CA GLU A 150 -4.82 -14.05 -12.24
C GLU A 150 -5.37 -14.57 -10.91
N ILE A 151 -5.70 -13.66 -9.97
CA ILE A 151 -6.27 -14.04 -8.68
C ILE A 151 -7.65 -14.69 -8.85
N ILE A 152 -8.50 -14.12 -9.73
CA ILE A 152 -9.88 -14.59 -9.92
C ILE A 152 -9.91 -15.95 -10.64
N CYS A 153 -9.05 -16.13 -11.64
CA CYS A 153 -9.00 -17.31 -12.50
C CYS A 153 -7.93 -18.32 -12.06
N LYS A 154 -7.36 -18.20 -10.86
CA LYS A 154 -6.32 -19.06 -10.29
C LYS A 154 -6.87 -20.43 -9.89
N ALA A 155 -7.48 -21.12 -10.85
CA ALA A 155 -7.97 -22.46 -10.64
C ALA A 155 -6.80 -23.44 -10.48
N LYS A 156 -6.77 -24.17 -9.38
CA LYS A 156 -5.96 -25.38 -9.31
C LYS A 156 -6.51 -26.37 -10.32
N PRO A 157 -5.66 -27.13 -11.05
CA PRO A 157 -6.10 -28.08 -12.08
C PRO A 157 -7.21 -29.05 -11.60
N ASP A 158 -7.21 -29.38 -10.29
CA ASP A 158 -8.22 -30.24 -9.66
C ASP A 158 -9.57 -29.56 -9.43
N ASP A 159 -9.63 -28.25 -9.35
CA ASP A 159 -10.88 -27.54 -9.05
C ASP A 159 -11.79 -27.42 -10.28
N LYS A 160 -11.20 -27.37 -11.48
CA LYS A 160 -11.96 -27.35 -12.76
C LYS A 160 -12.81 -28.62 -12.95
N LYS A 161 -12.39 -29.75 -12.37
CA LYS A 161 -13.15 -31.01 -12.43
C LYS A 161 -14.20 -31.15 -11.32
N LYS A 162 -14.07 -30.37 -10.22
CA LYS A 162 -14.90 -30.55 -9.02
C LYS A 162 -16.09 -29.60 -8.94
N VAL A 163 -16.02 -28.44 -9.60
CA VAL A 163 -17.05 -27.40 -9.52
C VAL A 163 -17.72 -27.21 -10.87
N ALA A 164 -19.01 -27.53 -10.94
CA ALA A 164 -19.79 -27.34 -12.14
C ALA A 164 -19.88 -25.84 -12.52
N HIS A 165 -19.61 -25.53 -13.79
CA HIS A 165 -19.70 -24.16 -14.31
C HIS A 165 -18.72 -23.16 -13.69
N ILE A 166 -17.50 -23.61 -13.31
CA ILE A 166 -16.51 -22.75 -12.70
C ILE A 166 -16.17 -21.53 -13.56
N ASP A 167 -16.05 -21.69 -14.86
CA ASP A 167 -15.76 -20.63 -15.81
C ASP A 167 -16.84 -19.51 -15.78
N LEU A 168 -18.09 -19.88 -15.54
CA LEU A 168 -19.18 -18.92 -15.37
C LEU A 168 -19.01 -18.10 -14.09
N TRP A 169 -18.58 -18.74 -13.01
CA TRP A 169 -18.32 -18.06 -11.74
C TRP A 169 -17.06 -17.20 -11.77
N GLU A 170 -16.04 -17.59 -12.53
CA GLU A 170 -14.86 -16.76 -12.82
C GLU A 170 -15.26 -15.48 -13.55
N LYS A 171 -16.06 -15.61 -14.62
CA LYS A 171 -16.61 -14.44 -15.33
C LYS A 171 -17.42 -13.53 -14.43
N LEU A 172 -18.24 -14.08 -13.54
CA LEU A 172 -18.97 -13.29 -12.53
C LEU A 172 -18.05 -12.61 -11.54
N GLY A 173 -16.98 -13.26 -11.13
CA GLY A 173 -15.94 -12.67 -10.27
C GLY A 173 -15.29 -11.46 -10.93
N LEU A 174 -14.93 -11.58 -12.21
CA LEU A 174 -14.40 -10.47 -13.01
C LEU A 174 -15.38 -9.31 -13.12
N LEU A 175 -16.63 -9.57 -13.50
CA LEU A 175 -17.68 -8.54 -13.61
C LEU A 175 -17.91 -7.82 -12.28
N CYS A 176 -18.09 -8.56 -11.19
CA CYS A 176 -18.36 -7.98 -9.88
C CYS A 176 -17.18 -7.12 -9.39
N SER A 177 -15.95 -7.58 -9.61
CA SER A 177 -14.75 -6.84 -9.21
C SER A 177 -14.53 -5.59 -10.07
N ALA A 178 -14.82 -5.64 -11.36
CA ALA A 178 -14.73 -4.49 -12.26
C ALA A 178 -15.79 -3.43 -11.89
N HIS A 179 -17.04 -3.85 -11.68
CA HIS A 179 -18.13 -2.94 -11.31
C HIS A 179 -17.90 -2.30 -9.93
N GLU A 180 -17.35 -3.02 -8.97
CA GLU A 180 -16.99 -2.46 -7.66
C GLU A 180 -15.94 -1.35 -7.84
N ARG A 181 -14.87 -1.59 -8.60
CA ARG A 181 -13.84 -0.58 -8.85
C ARG A 181 -14.41 0.65 -9.54
N ARG A 182 -15.23 0.46 -10.57
CA ARG A 182 -15.87 1.59 -11.27
C ARG A 182 -16.75 2.41 -10.33
N ALA A 183 -17.47 1.77 -9.41
CA ALA A 183 -18.26 2.47 -8.40
C ALA A 183 -17.39 3.24 -7.40
N ASP A 184 -16.26 2.65 -6.97
CA ASP A 184 -15.30 3.32 -6.10
C ASP A 184 -14.65 4.51 -6.80
N GLU A 185 -14.20 4.35 -8.04
CA GLU A 185 -13.63 5.43 -8.86
C GLU A 185 -14.61 6.59 -9.05
N ALA A 186 -15.87 6.28 -9.36
CA ALA A 186 -16.91 7.31 -9.46
C ALA A 186 -17.11 8.06 -8.13
N SER A 187 -17.06 7.35 -7.01
CA SER A 187 -17.17 7.96 -5.67
C SER A 187 -15.96 8.84 -5.35
N TYR A 188 -14.76 8.39 -5.70
CA TYR A 188 -13.53 9.19 -5.55
C TYR A 188 -13.55 10.44 -6.44
N ASP A 189 -14.02 10.32 -7.67
CA ASP A 189 -14.16 11.42 -8.61
C ASP A 189 -15.10 12.51 -8.10
N VAL A 190 -16.26 12.13 -7.60
CA VAL A 190 -17.23 13.06 -6.99
C VAL A 190 -16.62 13.75 -5.78
N MET A 191 -15.95 12.99 -4.90
CA MET A 191 -15.29 13.55 -3.72
C MET A 191 -14.15 14.50 -4.10
N ALA A 192 -13.36 14.18 -5.11
CA ALA A 192 -12.29 15.04 -5.61
C ALA A 192 -12.86 16.35 -6.17
N TRP A 193 -13.95 16.27 -6.94
CA TRP A 193 -14.65 17.44 -7.45
C TRP A 193 -15.20 18.34 -6.33
N LEU A 194 -15.88 17.75 -5.33
CA LEU A 194 -16.40 18.47 -4.17
C LEU A 194 -15.29 19.16 -3.37
N LYS A 195 -14.18 18.46 -3.13
CA LYS A 195 -13.02 19.03 -2.45
C LYS A 195 -12.41 20.19 -3.24
N CYS A 196 -12.28 20.05 -4.57
CA CYS A 196 -11.77 21.09 -5.45
C CYS A 196 -12.69 22.32 -5.45
N ASN A 197 -14.01 22.14 -5.57
CA ASN A 197 -15.01 23.21 -5.51
C ASN A 197 -15.00 23.94 -4.14
N TYR A 198 -14.83 23.21 -3.06
CA TYR A 198 -14.70 23.80 -1.73
C TYR A 198 -13.43 24.64 -1.60
N MET A 199 -12.31 24.14 -2.13
CA MET A 199 -11.01 24.80 -2.07
C MET A 199 -10.89 26.03 -3.00
N GLN A 200 -11.70 26.12 -4.07
CA GLN A 200 -11.79 27.34 -4.89
C GLN A 200 -12.11 28.59 -4.07
N LYS A 201 -12.99 28.44 -3.07
CA LYS A 201 -13.36 29.55 -2.17
C LYS A 201 -12.26 29.94 -1.19
N LYS A 202 -11.17 29.17 -1.17
CA LYS A 202 -10.03 29.32 -0.25
C LYS A 202 -8.73 29.63 -0.98
N LEU A 203 -8.83 30.06 -2.26
CA LEU A 203 -7.65 30.47 -3.03
C LEU A 203 -6.87 31.56 -2.29
N GLY A 204 -5.56 31.43 -2.25
CA GLY A 204 -4.66 32.35 -1.55
C GLY A 204 -4.55 32.15 -0.04
N GLN A 205 -5.40 31.34 0.59
CA GLN A 205 -5.30 31.02 2.02
C GLN A 205 -4.13 30.07 2.30
N VAL A 206 -3.61 30.17 3.51
CA VAL A 206 -2.45 29.40 3.97
C VAL A 206 -2.91 28.36 4.98
N PHE A 207 -2.41 27.14 4.84
CA PHE A 207 -2.76 25.99 5.67
C PHE A 207 -1.50 25.23 6.09
N LYS A 208 -1.60 24.51 7.22
CA LYS A 208 -0.64 23.48 7.59
C LYS A 208 -1.02 22.17 6.92
N GLY A 209 -0.03 21.42 6.51
CA GLY A 209 -0.24 20.10 5.93
C GLY A 209 0.96 19.20 6.09
N VAL A 210 0.76 17.94 5.83
CA VAL A 210 1.76 16.88 5.95
C VAL A 210 1.95 16.23 4.58
N ILE A 211 3.19 15.93 4.21
CA ILE A 211 3.50 15.20 2.98
C ILE A 211 2.92 13.80 3.06
N SER A 212 1.92 13.51 2.23
CA SER A 212 1.21 12.22 2.11
C SER A 212 1.75 11.35 0.99
N GLY A 213 2.52 11.92 0.07
CA GLY A 213 3.10 11.21 -1.07
C GLY A 213 4.24 11.99 -1.71
N VAL A 214 5.15 11.25 -2.33
CA VAL A 214 6.28 11.79 -3.09
C VAL A 214 6.33 11.09 -4.43
N SER A 215 6.55 11.85 -5.50
CA SER A 215 6.71 11.34 -6.86
C SER A 215 7.84 12.09 -7.58
N PRO A 216 8.36 11.60 -8.71
CA PRO A 216 9.44 12.28 -9.43
C PRO A 216 9.15 13.74 -9.85
N PHE A 217 7.88 14.10 -9.96
CA PHE A 217 7.46 15.41 -10.47
C PHE A 217 6.71 16.28 -9.48
N ALA A 218 6.28 15.73 -8.33
CA ALA A 218 5.51 16.48 -7.33
C ALA A 218 5.56 15.82 -5.94
N ILE A 219 5.34 16.63 -4.92
CA ILE A 219 4.97 16.17 -3.59
C ILE A 219 3.47 16.37 -3.37
N PHE A 220 2.83 15.40 -2.73
CA PHE A 220 1.43 15.47 -2.34
C PHE A 220 1.34 15.85 -0.87
N VAL A 221 0.49 16.82 -0.58
CA VAL A 221 0.33 17.36 0.78
C VAL A 221 -1.14 17.25 1.18
N THR A 222 -1.39 16.61 2.31
CA THR A 222 -2.71 16.56 2.93
C THR A 222 -2.82 17.64 4.00
N LEU A 223 -3.83 18.50 3.89
CA LEU A 223 -4.13 19.53 4.88
C LEU A 223 -4.66 18.90 6.17
N GLU A 224 -4.13 19.28 7.33
CA GLU A 224 -4.46 18.65 8.62
C GLU A 224 -5.94 18.83 8.99
N ASP A 225 -6.48 20.05 8.88
CA ASP A 225 -7.83 20.37 9.33
C ASP A 225 -8.94 19.94 8.36
N LEU A 226 -8.61 19.81 7.08
CA LEU A 226 -9.61 19.64 6.02
C LEU A 226 -9.56 18.26 5.36
N TYR A 227 -8.50 17.49 5.57
CA TYR A 227 -8.25 16.22 4.90
C TYR A 227 -8.35 16.30 3.37
N VAL A 228 -7.93 17.46 2.83
CA VAL A 228 -7.85 17.72 1.41
C VAL A 228 -6.41 17.53 0.97
N GLU A 229 -6.21 16.74 -0.07
CA GLU A 229 -4.90 16.52 -0.68
C GLU A 229 -4.74 17.42 -1.90
N GLY A 230 -3.56 17.98 -2.07
CA GLY A 230 -3.14 18.73 -3.24
C GLY A 230 -1.67 18.48 -3.55
N ALA A 231 -1.22 18.94 -4.71
CA ALA A 231 0.14 18.73 -5.19
C ALA A 231 0.94 20.02 -5.20
N ILE A 232 2.24 19.93 -4.90
CA ILE A 232 3.24 20.94 -5.17
C ILE A 232 4.16 20.37 -6.25
N HIS A 233 4.22 20.99 -7.40
CA HIS A 233 5.13 20.59 -8.46
C HIS A 233 6.58 20.75 -8.00
N ILE A 234 7.48 19.89 -8.47
CA ILE A 234 8.90 19.91 -8.07
C ILE A 234 9.56 21.27 -8.29
N SER A 235 9.21 21.98 -9.36
CA SER A 235 9.69 23.34 -9.62
C SER A 235 9.18 24.40 -8.64
N GLY A 236 8.19 24.09 -7.83
CA GLY A 236 7.64 24.96 -6.78
C GLY A 236 8.26 24.75 -5.40
N LEU A 237 9.26 23.86 -5.27
CA LEU A 237 9.92 23.55 -4.01
C LEU A 237 11.05 24.52 -3.66
N GLY A 238 11.56 25.30 -4.64
CA GLY A 238 12.63 26.28 -4.49
C GLY A 238 13.50 26.38 -5.75
N ASP A 239 14.51 27.24 -5.67
CA ASP A 239 15.48 27.48 -6.74
C ASP A 239 16.64 26.49 -6.69
N ASP A 240 16.34 25.19 -6.73
CA ASP A 240 17.32 24.10 -6.64
C ASP A 240 16.98 23.01 -7.64
N TYR A 241 17.97 22.18 -7.98
CA TYR A 241 17.74 20.97 -8.74
C TYR A 241 17.31 19.83 -7.80
N PHE A 242 16.05 19.48 -7.88
CA PHE A 242 15.46 18.46 -7.02
C PHE A 242 15.44 17.09 -7.69
N VAL A 243 15.98 16.09 -7.00
CA VAL A 243 16.06 14.70 -7.45
C VAL A 243 15.18 13.80 -6.59
N PHE A 244 14.45 12.90 -7.24
CA PHE A 244 13.66 11.89 -6.56
C PHE A 244 14.48 10.62 -6.32
N ASP A 245 14.53 10.14 -5.09
CA ASP A 245 15.08 8.84 -4.72
C ASP A 245 13.96 7.83 -4.46
N ASP A 246 13.79 6.86 -5.37
CA ASP A 246 12.76 5.79 -5.27
C ASP A 246 13.03 4.86 -4.08
N LYS A 247 14.28 4.70 -3.64
CA LYS A 247 14.62 3.80 -2.53
C LYS A 247 14.21 4.37 -1.18
N SER A 248 14.49 5.66 -0.97
CA SER A 248 14.12 6.36 0.27
C SER A 248 12.75 7.02 0.19
N ASN A 249 12.14 7.06 -1.00
CA ASN A 249 10.86 7.71 -1.29
C ASN A 249 10.85 9.17 -0.82
N GLU A 250 11.91 9.90 -1.19
CA GLU A 250 12.13 11.31 -0.86
C GLU A 250 12.56 12.12 -2.08
N ILE A 251 12.33 13.44 -2.01
CA ILE A 251 12.92 14.40 -2.93
C ILE A 251 13.98 15.18 -2.17
N TYR A 252 15.15 15.35 -2.77
CA TYR A 252 16.22 16.18 -2.20
C TYR A 252 16.78 17.14 -3.22
N GLY A 253 17.16 18.34 -2.74
CA GLY A 253 17.86 19.32 -3.54
C GLY A 253 19.36 19.03 -3.56
N GLU A 254 19.98 19.03 -4.74
CA GLU A 254 21.40 18.74 -4.91
C GLU A 254 22.29 19.82 -4.27
N ASP A 255 21.95 21.09 -4.45
CA ASP A 255 22.73 22.21 -3.95
C ASP A 255 22.39 22.59 -2.52
N SER A 256 21.09 22.67 -2.19
CA SER A 256 20.62 23.10 -0.87
C SER A 256 20.65 22.02 0.19
N GLY A 257 20.67 20.74 -0.22
CA GLY A 257 20.51 19.61 0.67
C GLY A 257 19.15 19.52 1.35
N LEU A 258 18.17 20.32 0.92
CA LEU A 258 16.79 20.26 1.42
C LEU A 258 16.18 18.91 1.06
N ARG A 259 15.47 18.30 2.01
CA ARG A 259 14.84 17.00 1.79
C ARG A 259 13.36 17.08 2.13
N TYR A 260 12.54 16.48 1.27
CA TYR A 260 11.09 16.38 1.43
C TYR A 260 10.72 14.91 1.50
N ARG A 261 10.20 14.49 2.66
CA ARG A 261 9.89 13.09 2.98
C ARG A 261 8.45 12.95 3.39
N LEU A 262 7.94 11.73 3.26
CA LEU A 262 6.66 11.37 3.85
C LEU A 262 6.62 11.78 5.34
N GLY A 263 5.54 12.50 5.72
CA GLY A 263 5.32 12.96 7.08
C GLY A 263 6.01 14.26 7.47
N ASP A 264 6.75 14.89 6.58
CA ASP A 264 7.26 16.24 6.84
C ASP A 264 6.08 17.23 6.85
N GLU A 265 6.08 18.10 7.87
CA GLU A 265 5.11 19.19 7.96
C GLU A 265 5.51 20.37 7.07
N LEU A 266 4.55 20.88 6.35
CA LEU A 266 4.70 22.03 5.47
C LEU A 266 3.63 23.07 5.76
N THR A 267 3.97 24.33 5.49
CA THR A 267 3.00 25.40 5.37
C THR A 267 2.81 25.70 3.90
N VAL A 268 1.59 25.56 3.41
CA VAL A 268 1.25 25.66 1.99
C VAL A 268 0.15 26.68 1.76
N LYS A 269 0.18 27.32 0.60
CA LYS A 269 -0.84 28.26 0.14
C LYS A 269 -1.61 27.62 -1.01
N VAL A 270 -2.92 27.75 -1.04
CA VAL A 270 -3.74 27.30 -2.17
C VAL A 270 -3.45 28.20 -3.37
N ALA A 271 -2.80 27.64 -4.39
CA ALA A 271 -2.38 28.37 -5.57
C ALA A 271 -3.43 28.31 -6.68
N ARG A 272 -3.93 27.11 -6.97
CA ARG A 272 -4.89 26.86 -8.04
C ARG A 272 -5.80 25.70 -7.71
N CYS A 273 -7.05 25.79 -8.16
CA CYS A 273 -8.01 24.71 -8.13
C CYS A 273 -8.60 24.52 -9.52
N ASP A 274 -8.41 23.38 -10.13
CA ASP A 274 -8.89 23.03 -11.45
C ASP A 274 -10.03 22.01 -11.28
N LEU A 275 -11.27 22.44 -11.54
CA LEU A 275 -12.47 21.63 -11.38
C LEU A 275 -12.58 20.54 -12.44
N ASP A 276 -12.13 20.82 -13.67
CA ASP A 276 -12.24 19.87 -14.77
C ASP A 276 -11.23 18.73 -14.58
N ALA A 277 -9.99 19.09 -14.22
CA ALA A 277 -8.95 18.13 -13.87
C ALA A 277 -9.11 17.57 -12.46
N ARG A 278 -9.99 18.13 -11.63
CA ARG A 278 -10.17 17.76 -10.21
C ARG A 278 -8.88 17.81 -9.40
N ARG A 279 -8.04 18.80 -9.66
CA ARG A 279 -6.72 18.96 -9.06
C ARG A 279 -6.62 20.25 -8.25
N ILE A 280 -5.92 20.14 -7.13
CA ILE A 280 -5.60 21.26 -6.25
C ILE A 280 -4.09 21.40 -6.25
N GLU A 281 -3.61 22.58 -6.62
CA GLU A 281 -2.20 22.92 -6.61
C GLU A 281 -1.91 23.84 -5.42
N PHE A 282 -0.87 23.47 -4.68
CA PHE A 282 -0.37 24.25 -3.58
C PHE A 282 0.96 24.92 -3.96
N ALA A 283 1.23 26.08 -3.37
CA ALA A 283 2.54 26.71 -3.36
C ALA A 283 3.16 26.56 -1.97
N LEU A 284 4.43 26.21 -1.91
CA LEU A 284 5.18 26.13 -0.67
C LEU A 284 5.39 27.53 -0.09
N VAL A 285 5.01 27.73 1.17
CA VAL A 285 5.29 28.97 1.94
C VAL A 285 6.50 28.77 2.82
N SER A 286 6.54 27.69 3.59
CA SER A 286 7.68 27.32 4.42
C SER A 286 7.66 25.84 4.76
N LYS A 287 8.85 25.30 5.01
CA LYS A 287 9.00 23.96 5.62
C LYS A 287 9.14 24.12 7.10
N ASN A 288 8.21 23.55 7.87
CA ASN A 288 8.34 23.50 9.33
C ASN A 288 9.49 22.56 9.70
N ARG A 289 10.54 23.09 10.32
CA ARG A 289 11.62 22.27 10.88
C ARG A 289 11.13 21.58 12.15
N GLN A 290 10.49 20.42 12.04
CA GLN A 290 10.43 19.53 13.17
C GLN A 290 11.78 18.85 13.36
N SER A 291 12.41 19.11 14.49
CA SER A 291 13.55 18.33 14.96
C SER A 291 13.05 16.91 15.25
N ARG A 292 13.35 15.94 14.37
CA ARG A 292 13.28 14.54 14.76
C ARG A 292 14.05 14.36 16.07
N PRO A 293 13.53 13.58 17.04
CA PRO A 293 14.33 13.21 18.20
C PRO A 293 15.61 12.56 17.67
N LYS A 294 16.75 13.16 18.00
CA LYS A 294 18.06 12.56 17.72
C LYS A 294 18.08 11.23 18.45
N THR A 295 17.99 10.14 17.72
CA THR A 295 18.44 8.85 18.22
C THR A 295 19.91 9.05 18.60
N GLU A 296 20.19 9.15 19.88
CA GLU A 296 21.55 9.14 20.42
C GLU A 296 22.21 7.82 20.01
N ALA A 297 22.89 7.85 18.87
CA ALA A 297 23.91 6.88 18.60
C ALA A 297 24.99 7.09 19.65
N LYS A 298 24.96 6.28 20.73
CA LYS A 298 26.05 6.16 21.69
C LYS A 298 27.32 5.79 20.93
N ARG A 299 28.06 6.80 20.47
CA ARG A 299 29.46 6.64 20.11
C ARG A 299 30.18 6.28 21.38
N LYS A 300 30.44 4.99 21.60
CA LYS A 300 31.47 4.53 22.53
C LYS A 300 32.81 5.07 22.02
N THR A 301 33.27 6.17 22.61
CA THR A 301 34.64 6.62 22.50
C THR A 301 35.51 5.59 23.21
N VAL A 302 36.15 4.75 22.44
CA VAL A 302 37.27 3.94 22.89
C VAL A 302 38.41 4.91 23.07
N LYS A 303 38.70 5.24 24.35
CA LYS A 303 39.94 5.91 24.71
C LYS A 303 41.09 4.94 24.49
N SER A 304 41.87 5.10 23.41
CA SER A 304 43.16 4.46 23.25
C SER A 304 44.20 5.29 24.01
N SER A 305 44.65 4.79 25.15
CA SER A 305 45.82 5.22 25.83
C SER A 305 47.06 4.76 25.07
N ALA A 306 47.69 5.64 24.31
CA ALA A 306 49.00 5.40 23.75
C ALA A 306 50.04 6.23 24.46
N ALA A 307 50.92 5.57 25.22
CA ALA A 307 52.12 6.13 25.78
C ALA A 307 53.20 6.35 24.69
N PRO A 308 54.12 7.32 24.86
CA PRO A 308 55.08 7.68 23.82
C PRO A 308 56.26 6.74 23.82
N ARG A 309 56.61 6.15 22.66
CA ARG A 309 57.87 5.44 22.45
C ARG A 309 58.88 6.36 21.75
N LYS A 310 60.08 6.41 22.35
CA LYS A 310 61.28 7.09 21.88
C LYS A 310 61.83 6.47 20.58
N PRO A 311 62.60 7.25 19.79
CA PRO A 311 63.14 6.78 18.50
C PRO A 311 64.46 6.00 18.69
N ALA A 312 64.62 4.90 17.96
CA ALA A 312 65.86 4.17 17.82
C ALA A 312 66.29 4.02 16.36
N ALA A 313 67.49 4.35 16.18
CA ALA A 313 68.46 4.34 15.12
C ALA A 313 68.25 3.50 13.82
N ARG A 314 68.59 4.19 12.77
CA ARG A 314 68.97 3.86 11.40
C ARG A 314 70.08 2.79 11.33
N LYS A 315 69.86 1.67 10.63
CA LYS A 315 70.95 0.88 10.00
C LYS A 315 70.58 0.49 8.57
N THR A 316 71.40 1.01 7.69
CA THR A 316 71.50 0.69 6.28
C THR A 316 72.07 -0.72 6.06
N LYS A 317 71.56 -1.46 5.07
CA LYS A 317 72.41 -2.26 4.12
C LYS A 317 71.57 -3.08 3.14
N LYS A 318 71.78 -2.73 1.90
CA LYS A 318 72.14 -3.55 0.71
C LYS A 318 71.07 -4.48 0.12
N ALA A 319 70.70 -4.14 -1.11
CA ALA A 319 70.33 -5.08 -2.16
C ALA A 319 71.58 -5.92 -2.57
N PRO A 320 71.41 -7.09 -3.19
CA PRO A 320 71.18 -7.14 -4.63
C PRO A 320 70.44 -8.41 -5.19
N SER A 321 70.08 -8.27 -6.43
CA SER A 321 70.10 -9.22 -7.56
C SER A 321 68.93 -10.24 -7.74
N ALA A 322 68.29 -10.08 -8.85
CA ALA A 322 67.73 -11.15 -9.71
C ALA A 322 68.95 -11.89 -10.37
N PRO A 323 68.80 -13.02 -11.05
CA PRO A 323 67.71 -13.50 -11.93
C PRO A 323 67.56 -15.05 -12.00
N LYS A 324 66.62 -15.59 -12.69
CA LYS A 324 66.70 -16.46 -13.88
C LYS A 324 65.56 -17.41 -14.10
N LYS A 325 65.12 -17.41 -15.33
CA LYS A 325 64.28 -18.37 -16.06
C LYS A 325 64.68 -19.83 -15.91
N ARG A 326 63.71 -20.69 -16.05
CA ARG A 326 63.56 -21.97 -16.80
C ARG A 326 62.45 -22.80 -16.10
N SER A 327 61.57 -23.45 -16.70
CA SER A 327 61.20 -23.94 -18.05
C SER A 327 59.67 -24.09 -18.07
#